data_c7c5e37224bdea9caae176f92c647cc7
#
_entry.id   c7c5e37224bdea9caae176f92c647cc7
#
_cell.length_a   1.000
_cell.length_b   1.000
_cell.length_c   1.000
_cell.angle_alpha   90.00
_cell.angle_beta   90.00
_cell.angle_gamma   90.00
#
_symmetry.space_group_name_H-M   'P 1'
#
loop_
_entity.id
_entity.type
_entity.pdbx_description
1 polymer ?
#
loop_
_entity_poly.entity_id
_entity_poly.type
_entity_poly.pdbx_seq_one_letter_code
_entity_poly.pdbx_strand_id
1 'polypeptide(L)'
;MRKGCIKIMNWYEKLNQYFPIEEMKSKEHMELLLKEKGEVYRKDEGEHHVLMYAELDNLIFIDYLFVSKDARGQGLGRKLIEKLKKKGKPIILEVEPVDYEDTDTEKRLKFYKREGFKHASSIGYQRRSLATNEVNQMEILYWSPNDEAEEVI
;
A
#
# COMPACT_ATOMS: atom_id res chain seq x y z
N MET A 1 -30.83 -12.19 -13.90
CA MET A 1 -30.44 -11.80 -13.88
C MET A 1 -30.11 -11.50 -13.95
N ARG A 2 -29.92 -11.19 -14.09
CA ARG A 2 -29.49 -10.84 -14.26
C ARG A 2 -28.99 -10.53 -13.61
N LYS A 3 -28.96 -10.79 -13.45
CA LYS A 3 -28.37 -10.63 -12.90
C LYS A 3 -27.72 -9.98 -12.60
N GLY A 4 -28.17 -10.30 -12.70
CA GLY A 4 -26.88 -10.00 -12.51
C GLY A 4 -26.35 -8.67 -12.76
N CYS A 5 -26.87 -7.81 -12.17
CA CYS A 5 -26.37 -6.44 -12.30
C CYS A 5 -25.32 -6.10 -11.25
N ILE A 6 -24.77 -7.12 -10.57
CA ILE A 6 -23.67 -6.87 -9.64
C ILE A 6 -22.41 -6.67 -10.45
N LYS A 7 -21.90 -5.46 -10.44
CA LYS A 7 -20.63 -5.14 -11.10
C LYS A 7 -19.49 -5.56 -10.20
N ILE A 8 -18.68 -6.51 -10.68
CA ILE A 8 -17.46 -6.88 -9.99
C ILE A 8 -16.39 -5.88 -10.37
N MET A 9 -15.91 -5.12 -9.40
CA MET A 9 -14.85 -4.15 -9.63
C MET A 9 -13.53 -4.85 -9.87
N ASN A 10 -12.76 -4.38 -10.87
CA ASN A 10 -11.42 -4.86 -11.08
C ASN A 10 -10.47 -4.25 -10.03
N TRP A 11 -9.21 -4.70 -10.03
CA TRP A 11 -8.24 -4.27 -9.04
C TRP A 11 -8.00 -2.76 -9.05
N TYR A 12 -8.00 -2.13 -10.24
CA TYR A 12 -7.76 -0.69 -10.31
C TYR A 12 -8.95 0.10 -9.77
N GLU A 13 -10.16 -0.32 -10.09
CA GLU A 13 -11.36 0.33 -9.58
C GLU A 13 -11.44 0.27 -8.04
N LYS A 14 -11.05 -0.86 -7.46
CA LYS A 14 -11.00 -1.01 -6.00
C LYS A 14 -10.03 0.00 -5.38
N LEU A 15 -8.85 0.14 -5.95
CA LEU A 15 -7.86 1.10 -5.46
C LEU A 15 -8.34 2.54 -5.66
N ASN A 16 -8.89 2.84 -6.83
CA ASN A 16 -9.32 4.19 -7.17
C ASN A 16 -10.46 4.68 -6.29
N GLN A 17 -11.30 3.78 -5.79
CA GLN A 17 -12.37 4.16 -4.86
C GLN A 17 -11.87 4.40 -3.44
N TYR A 18 -10.79 3.73 -3.06
CA TYR A 18 -10.28 3.80 -1.70
C TYR A 18 -9.23 4.88 -1.50
N PHE A 19 -8.30 5.02 -2.45
CA PHE A 19 -7.20 5.97 -2.34
C PHE A 19 -7.54 7.30 -3.00
N PRO A 20 -7.09 8.44 -2.42
CA PRO A 20 -7.27 9.75 -3.07
C PRO A 20 -6.59 9.80 -4.43
N ILE A 21 -7.12 10.60 -5.33
CA ILE A 21 -6.56 10.73 -6.68
C ILE A 21 -5.10 11.19 -6.65
N GLU A 22 -4.72 11.97 -5.64
CA GLU A 22 -3.34 12.46 -5.49
C GLU A 22 -2.34 11.32 -5.29
N GLU A 23 -2.78 10.19 -4.78
CA GLU A 23 -1.93 9.03 -4.52
C GLU A 23 -1.97 8.00 -5.64
N MET A 24 -2.89 8.12 -6.58
CA MET A 24 -3.09 7.11 -7.62
C MET A 24 -2.20 7.34 -8.84
N LYS A 25 -1.56 6.26 -9.31
CA LYS A 25 -1.00 6.21 -10.65
C LYS A 25 -2.14 5.92 -11.61
N SER A 26 -1.98 6.27 -12.89
CA SER A 26 -2.97 5.90 -13.90
C SER A 26 -2.99 4.38 -14.09
N LYS A 27 -4.14 3.85 -14.54
CA LYS A 27 -4.27 2.42 -14.81
C LYS A 27 -3.26 1.96 -15.87
N GLU A 28 -3.08 2.77 -16.92
CA GLU A 28 -2.14 2.48 -17.99
C GLU A 28 -0.71 2.41 -17.48
N HIS A 29 -0.34 3.32 -16.59
CA HIS A 29 0.99 3.32 -15.97
C HIS A 29 1.23 2.05 -15.14
N MET A 30 0.24 1.68 -14.33
CA MET A 30 0.34 0.47 -13.51
C MET A 30 0.40 -0.80 -14.36
N GLU A 31 -0.42 -0.87 -15.42
CA GLU A 31 -0.40 -2.02 -16.33
C GLU A 31 0.95 -2.13 -17.05
N LEU A 32 1.51 -0.99 -17.43
CA LEU A 32 2.83 -0.96 -18.06
C LEU A 32 3.91 -1.45 -17.10
N LEU A 33 3.87 -1.03 -15.85
CA LEU A 33 4.81 -1.50 -14.82
C LEU A 33 4.70 -3.00 -14.61
N LEU A 34 3.47 -3.53 -14.54
CA LEU A 34 3.26 -4.97 -14.37
C LEU A 34 3.78 -5.76 -15.55
N LYS A 35 3.64 -5.22 -16.77
CA LYS A 35 4.08 -5.87 -17.99
C LYS A 35 5.60 -5.81 -18.17
N GLU A 36 6.19 -4.63 -18.03
CA GLU A 36 7.60 -4.40 -18.33
C GLU A 36 8.53 -4.61 -17.14
N LYS A 37 8.02 -4.41 -15.93
CA LYS A 37 8.78 -4.53 -14.69
C LYS A 37 8.20 -5.61 -13.78
N GLY A 38 7.58 -6.63 -14.35
CA GLY A 38 6.90 -7.68 -13.60
C GLY A 38 7.80 -8.49 -12.67
N GLU A 39 9.12 -8.44 -12.89
CA GLU A 39 10.08 -9.07 -11.97
C GLU A 39 10.18 -8.28 -10.66
N VAL A 40 9.90 -7.00 -10.69
CA VAL A 40 10.00 -6.08 -9.55
C VAL A 40 8.62 -5.67 -9.06
N TYR A 41 7.79 -5.15 -9.96
CA TYR A 41 6.46 -4.64 -9.61
C TYR A 41 5.45 -5.77 -9.68
N ARG A 42 4.82 -6.07 -8.55
CA ARG A 42 3.96 -7.23 -8.40
C ARG A 42 2.57 -6.86 -7.91
N LYS A 43 1.60 -7.68 -8.27
CA LYS A 43 0.21 -7.54 -7.86
C LYS A 43 -0.26 -8.83 -7.21
N ASP A 44 -0.85 -8.72 -6.01
CA ASP A 44 -1.54 -9.82 -5.34
C ASP A 44 -3.00 -9.39 -5.21
N GLU A 45 -3.86 -10.01 -5.99
CA GLU A 45 -5.27 -9.64 -6.08
C GLU A 45 -6.15 -10.79 -5.65
N GLY A 46 -7.18 -10.51 -4.84
CA GLY A 46 -8.19 -11.46 -4.46
C GLY A 46 -9.56 -10.81 -4.46
N GLU A 47 -10.57 -11.55 -4.04
CA GLU A 47 -11.94 -11.05 -4.01
C GLU A 47 -12.08 -9.81 -3.13
N HIS A 48 -11.35 -9.76 -2.02
CA HIS A 48 -11.48 -8.71 -1.02
C HIS A 48 -10.23 -7.88 -0.83
N HIS A 49 -9.22 -8.03 -1.69
CA HIS A 49 -7.98 -7.27 -1.53
C HIS A 49 -7.26 -6.98 -2.85
N VAL A 50 -6.46 -5.93 -2.81
CA VAL A 50 -5.46 -5.64 -3.84
C VAL A 50 -4.19 -5.19 -3.12
N LEU A 51 -3.09 -5.87 -3.39
CA LEU A 51 -1.77 -5.50 -2.87
C LEU A 51 -0.83 -5.28 -4.05
N MET A 52 -0.34 -4.06 -4.19
CA MET A 52 0.64 -3.69 -5.24
C MET A 52 1.94 -3.36 -4.53
N TYR A 53 3.03 -4.01 -4.94
CA TYR A 53 4.32 -3.80 -4.29
C TYR A 53 5.48 -4.01 -5.25
N ALA A 54 6.61 -3.38 -4.92
CA ALA A 54 7.85 -3.61 -5.62
C ALA A 54 8.75 -4.47 -4.75
N GLU A 55 9.24 -5.57 -5.29
CA GLU A 55 10.19 -6.43 -4.58
C GLU A 55 11.56 -6.28 -5.21
N LEU A 56 12.49 -5.67 -4.46
CA LEU A 56 13.88 -5.52 -4.85
C LEU A 56 14.73 -6.59 -4.17
N ASP A 57 16.01 -6.65 -4.49
CA ASP A 57 16.89 -7.67 -3.89
C ASP A 57 16.98 -7.55 -2.37
N ASN A 58 16.95 -6.32 -1.85
CA ASN A 58 17.23 -6.04 -0.45
C ASN A 58 16.07 -5.36 0.30
N LEU A 59 14.93 -5.10 -0.37
CA LEU A 59 13.78 -4.51 0.29
C LEU A 59 12.50 -4.72 -0.51
N ILE A 60 11.36 -4.53 0.16
CA ILE A 60 10.04 -4.52 -0.46
C ILE A 60 9.44 -3.15 -0.19
N PHE A 61 8.87 -2.54 -1.24
CA PHE A 61 8.15 -1.28 -1.14
C PHE A 61 6.68 -1.53 -1.42
N ILE A 62 5.80 -1.29 -0.44
CA ILE A 62 4.36 -1.41 -0.65
C ILE A 62 3.86 -0.13 -1.31
N ASP A 63 3.30 -0.28 -2.51
CA ASP A 63 2.74 0.85 -3.25
C ASP A 63 1.27 1.07 -2.87
N TYR A 64 0.48 0.00 -2.85
CA TYR A 64 -0.93 0.06 -2.45
C TYR A 64 -1.31 -1.21 -1.71
N LEU A 65 -2.05 -1.05 -0.61
CA LEU A 65 -2.69 -2.16 0.08
C LEU A 65 -4.14 -1.78 0.35
N PHE A 66 -5.04 -2.54 -0.24
CA PHE A 66 -6.48 -2.35 -0.08
C PHE A 66 -7.12 -3.64 0.42
N VAL A 67 -7.99 -3.51 1.43
CA VAL A 67 -8.84 -4.59 1.91
C VAL A 67 -10.27 -4.03 1.94
N SER A 68 -11.22 -4.75 1.34
CA SER A 68 -12.60 -4.28 1.27
C SER A 68 -13.22 -4.20 2.67
N LYS A 69 -14.23 -3.34 2.82
CA LYS A 69 -14.91 -3.16 4.11
C LYS A 69 -15.49 -4.47 4.64
N ASP A 70 -16.00 -5.31 3.75
CA ASP A 70 -16.62 -6.59 4.13
C ASP A 70 -15.64 -7.56 4.75
N ALA A 71 -14.36 -7.43 4.42
CA ALA A 71 -13.31 -8.32 4.92
C ALA A 71 -12.47 -7.71 6.04
N ARG A 72 -12.69 -6.45 6.39
CA ARG A 72 -11.95 -5.80 7.47
C ARG A 72 -12.32 -6.42 8.81
N GLY A 73 -11.34 -6.52 9.70
CA GLY A 73 -11.53 -7.15 11.00
C GLY A 73 -11.43 -8.67 10.97
N GLN A 74 -11.19 -9.28 9.81
CA GLN A 74 -11.05 -10.71 9.65
C GLN A 74 -9.60 -11.17 9.50
N GLY A 75 -8.65 -10.24 9.67
CA GLY A 75 -7.23 -10.55 9.64
C GLY A 75 -6.64 -10.69 8.24
N LEU A 76 -7.36 -10.30 7.20
CA LEU A 76 -6.84 -10.43 5.83
C LEU A 76 -5.64 -9.52 5.59
N GLY A 77 -5.71 -8.25 6.05
CA GLY A 77 -4.57 -7.33 5.92
C GLY A 77 -3.33 -7.87 6.61
N ARG A 78 -3.51 -8.41 7.81
CA ARG A 78 -2.41 -9.03 8.57
C ARG A 78 -1.80 -10.20 7.80
N LYS A 79 -2.63 -11.06 7.22
CA LYS A 79 -2.15 -12.20 6.44
C LYS A 79 -1.31 -11.76 5.24
N LEU A 80 -1.72 -10.70 4.57
CA LEU A 80 -0.98 -10.14 3.44
C LEU A 80 0.37 -9.60 3.88
N ILE A 81 0.41 -8.85 4.97
CA ILE A 81 1.66 -8.31 5.52
C ILE A 81 2.57 -9.46 5.96
N GLU A 82 2.05 -10.46 6.65
CA GLU A 82 2.85 -11.61 7.08
C GLU A 82 3.44 -12.38 5.90
N LYS A 83 2.70 -12.46 4.80
CA LYS A 83 3.17 -13.08 3.57
C LYS A 83 4.40 -12.34 3.02
N LEU A 84 4.40 -11.01 3.06
CA LEU A 84 5.56 -10.22 2.67
C LEU A 84 6.71 -10.37 3.67
N LYS A 85 6.43 -10.42 4.97
CA LYS A 85 7.45 -10.59 6.01
C LYS A 85 8.21 -11.91 5.85
N LYS A 86 7.54 -12.95 5.37
CA LYS A 86 8.18 -14.26 5.15
C LYS A 86 9.29 -14.22 4.12
N LYS A 87 9.33 -13.20 3.29
CA LYS A 87 10.40 -13.03 2.30
C LYS A 87 11.73 -12.63 2.94
N GLY A 88 11.71 -12.23 4.22
CA GLY A 88 12.92 -11.95 4.98
C GLY A 88 13.61 -10.64 4.62
N LYS A 89 12.90 -9.71 4.02
CA LYS A 89 13.42 -8.40 3.59
C LYS A 89 12.76 -7.29 4.38
N PRO A 90 13.45 -6.16 4.60
CA PRO A 90 12.78 -4.98 5.12
C PRO A 90 11.63 -4.55 4.22
N ILE A 91 10.59 -4.02 4.84
CA ILE A 91 9.39 -3.53 4.13
C ILE A 91 9.23 -2.06 4.44
N ILE A 92 9.07 -1.24 3.40
CA ILE A 92 8.84 0.19 3.57
C ILE A 92 7.57 0.60 2.82
N LEU A 93 6.95 1.67 3.27
CA LEU A 93 5.78 2.24 2.62
C LEU A 93 5.63 3.71 2.99
N GLU A 94 4.85 4.42 2.19
CA GLU A 94 4.48 5.81 2.44
C GLU A 94 3.07 5.86 2.99
N VAL A 95 2.81 6.73 3.96
CA VAL A 95 1.47 7.00 4.45
C VAL A 95 1.25 8.51 4.54
N GLU A 96 -0.01 8.91 4.42
CA GLU A 96 -0.39 10.29 4.70
C GLU A 96 -0.27 10.57 6.20
N PRO A 97 0.11 11.80 6.59
CA PRO A 97 -0.01 12.21 7.99
C PRO A 97 -1.46 12.04 8.46
N VAL A 98 -1.64 11.81 9.77
CA VAL A 98 -2.98 11.66 10.33
C VAL A 98 -3.77 12.94 10.09
N ASP A 99 -4.94 12.78 9.47
CA ASP A 99 -5.91 13.85 9.26
C ASP A 99 -7.12 13.51 10.14
N TYR A 100 -7.36 14.31 11.17
CA TYR A 100 -8.44 14.04 12.11
C TYR A 100 -9.83 14.18 11.49
N GLU A 101 -9.93 14.79 10.31
CA GLU A 101 -11.18 14.85 9.56
C GLU A 101 -11.39 13.60 8.71
N ASP A 102 -10.32 12.83 8.46
CA ASP A 102 -10.38 11.58 7.71
C ASP A 102 -9.89 10.44 8.60
N THR A 103 -10.85 9.69 9.18
CA THR A 103 -10.54 8.61 10.11
C THR A 103 -9.79 7.45 9.47
N ASP A 104 -9.81 7.34 8.14
CA ASP A 104 -9.08 6.26 7.45
C ASP A 104 -7.57 6.44 7.55
N THR A 105 -7.06 7.67 7.61
CA THR A 105 -5.63 7.92 7.79
C THR A 105 -5.15 7.40 9.14
N GLU A 106 -5.93 7.64 10.20
CA GLU A 106 -5.61 7.15 11.54
C GLU A 106 -5.69 5.63 11.63
N LYS A 107 -6.74 5.04 11.06
CA LYS A 107 -6.93 3.59 11.05
C LYS A 107 -5.79 2.88 10.32
N ARG A 108 -5.35 3.45 9.20
CA ARG A 108 -4.25 2.91 8.41
C ARG A 108 -2.96 2.92 9.22
N LEU A 109 -2.65 4.04 9.85
CA LEU A 109 -1.46 4.17 10.69
C LEU A 109 -1.48 3.18 11.86
N LYS A 110 -2.63 3.05 12.54
CA LYS A 110 -2.79 2.10 13.65
C LYS A 110 -2.60 0.66 13.18
N PHE A 111 -3.11 0.34 11.99
CA PHE A 111 -2.94 -0.99 11.43
C PHE A 111 -1.46 -1.32 11.25
N TYR A 112 -0.70 -0.45 10.60
CA TYR A 112 0.72 -0.71 10.36
C TYR A 112 1.53 -0.76 11.66
N LYS A 113 1.24 0.10 12.61
CA LYS A 113 1.92 0.06 13.92
C LYS A 113 1.65 -1.24 14.65
N ARG A 114 0.43 -1.73 14.56
CA ARG A 114 0.04 -3.01 15.16
C ARG A 114 0.77 -4.19 14.52
N GLU A 115 1.09 -4.06 13.23
CA GLU A 115 1.86 -5.07 12.50
C GLU A 115 3.38 -4.92 12.68
N GLY A 116 3.82 -4.03 13.55
CA GLY A 116 5.22 -3.89 13.89
C GLY A 116 6.00 -2.85 13.10
N PHE A 117 5.31 -2.04 12.31
CA PHE A 117 5.97 -0.97 11.55
C PHE A 117 6.28 0.22 12.44
N LYS A 118 7.38 0.89 12.15
CA LYS A 118 7.86 2.06 12.87
C LYS A 118 7.95 3.25 11.92
N HIS A 119 7.86 4.45 12.47
CA HIS A 119 8.09 5.69 11.72
C HIS A 119 9.58 5.89 11.45
N ALA A 120 9.94 6.21 10.23
CA ALA A 120 11.26 6.72 9.89
C ALA A 120 11.24 8.24 10.11
N SER A 121 11.21 8.65 11.36
CA SER A 121 10.95 10.05 11.74
C SER A 121 12.06 11.01 11.37
N SER A 122 13.27 10.50 11.12
CA SER A 122 14.40 11.33 10.68
C SER A 122 14.35 11.67 9.19
N ILE A 123 13.45 11.03 8.44
CA ILE A 123 13.33 11.25 6.99
C ILE A 123 12.17 12.20 6.72
N GLY A 124 12.49 13.39 6.20
CA GLY A 124 11.50 14.30 5.65
C GLY A 124 11.20 13.89 4.22
N TYR A 125 9.94 13.78 3.86
CA TYR A 125 9.56 13.31 2.55
C TYR A 125 8.40 14.11 1.98
N GLN A 126 8.59 14.60 0.75
CA GLN A 126 7.54 15.25 -0.03
C GLN A 126 7.44 14.56 -1.38
N ARG A 127 6.23 14.38 -1.82
CA ARG A 127 5.94 13.71 -3.08
C ARG A 127 5.05 14.58 -3.94
N ARG A 128 5.41 14.68 -5.23
CA ARG A 128 4.55 15.35 -6.20
C ARG A 128 3.60 14.32 -6.82
N SER A 129 2.31 14.61 -6.77
CA SER A 129 1.31 13.74 -7.35
C SER A 129 1.44 13.67 -8.87
N LEU A 130 1.41 12.47 -9.43
CA LEU A 130 1.41 12.27 -10.87
C LEU A 130 0.06 12.64 -11.49
N ALA A 131 -1.02 12.61 -10.70
CA ALA A 131 -2.36 12.91 -11.18
C ALA A 131 -2.67 14.40 -11.15
N THR A 132 -2.29 15.11 -10.08
CA THR A 132 -2.68 16.50 -9.85
C THR A 132 -1.51 17.47 -9.92
N ASN A 133 -0.28 16.98 -9.95
CA ASN A 133 0.96 17.75 -9.91
C ASN A 133 1.12 18.59 -8.64
N GLU A 134 0.38 18.26 -7.59
CA GLU A 134 0.51 18.89 -6.27
C GLU A 134 1.59 18.20 -5.45
N VAL A 135 2.24 18.94 -4.56
CA VAL A 135 3.23 18.39 -3.63
C VAL A 135 2.50 17.93 -2.37
N ASN A 136 2.64 16.65 -2.03
CA ASN A 136 2.03 16.07 -0.85
C ASN A 136 3.09 15.74 0.19
N GLN A 137 2.78 16.04 1.45
CA GLN A 137 3.59 15.63 2.58
C GLN A 137 3.27 14.18 2.90
N MET A 138 4.30 13.31 2.93
CA MET A 138 4.13 11.90 3.24
C MET A 138 5.05 11.50 4.39
N GLU A 139 4.67 10.45 5.09
CA GLU A 139 5.50 9.85 6.13
C GLU A 139 5.90 8.46 5.70
N ILE A 140 7.08 8.02 6.14
CA ILE A 140 7.60 6.70 5.80
C ILE A 140 7.51 5.79 7.02
N LEU A 141 6.93 4.60 6.82
CA LEU A 141 6.93 3.53 7.79
C LEU A 141 7.83 2.40 7.31
N TYR A 142 8.45 1.69 8.24
CA TYR A 142 9.31 0.56 7.90
C TYR A 142 9.17 -0.57 8.90
N TRP A 143 9.46 -1.77 8.43
CA TRP A 143 9.60 -2.97 9.24
C TRP A 143 10.85 -3.71 8.79
N SER A 144 11.58 -4.30 9.73
CA SER A 144 12.79 -5.06 9.44
C SER A 144 12.74 -6.43 10.12
N PRO A 145 13.15 -7.51 9.45
CA PRO A 145 13.16 -8.86 10.05
C PRO A 145 14.10 -8.97 11.26
N ASN A 146 15.11 -8.11 11.33
CA ASN A 146 16.09 -8.13 12.43
C ASN A 146 15.93 -6.93 13.36
N ASP A 147 14.79 -6.24 13.29
CA ASP A 147 14.52 -5.03 14.07
C ASP A 147 15.63 -3.98 13.94
N GLU A 148 16.12 -3.81 12.71
CA GLU A 148 17.19 -2.86 12.42
C GLU A 148 16.68 -1.43 12.54
N ALA A 149 17.58 -0.51 12.90
CA ALA A 149 17.27 0.92 12.95
C ALA A 149 17.09 1.49 11.53
N GLU A 150 16.36 2.61 11.41
CA GLU A 150 16.08 3.21 10.11
C GLU A 150 17.32 3.58 9.31
N GLU A 151 18.44 3.90 9.99
CA GLU A 151 19.70 4.26 9.33
C GLU A 151 20.32 3.09 8.57
N VAL A 152 19.95 1.85 8.91
CA VAL A 152 20.48 0.64 8.28
C VAL A 152 19.66 0.27 7.06
N ILE A 153 18.42 0.71 7.02
CA ILE A 153 17.47 0.42 5.96
C ILE A 153 17.47 1.55 4.93
#